data_5fb74797876bae2b2d0baa32baa52518
#
_entry.id   5fb74797876bae2b2d0baa32baa52518
#
_cell.length_a   1.000
_cell.length_b   1.000
_cell.length_c   1.000
_cell.angle_alpha   90.00
_cell.angle_beta   90.00
_cell.angle_gamma   90.00
#
_symmetry.space_group_name_H-M   'P 1'
#
loop_
_entity.id
_entity.type
_entity.pdbx_description
1 polymer ?
#
loop_
_entity_poly.entity_id
_entity_poly.type
_entity_poly.pdbx_seq_one_letter_code
_entity_poly.pdbx_strand_id
1 'polypeptide(L)'
;MQRSYKVYISSTFKDLKEQREIAARAVRALGLQTVAMEDYTSTEQKPVDKCLSDVKSCDIYIGIFGFRYGHIPAGHDKSITQLEYEAAGEARIPRLIFLIDDDAPWPRSMIDKPSTKIDQFRDFLQKRHLITPLKNVAELGFKVTAALSNAINELKQKKEPRLSFFPSILPYLNNRSKQQEELEDLLCECESTLHLKPMVGIIHGDEHECHDKFIEKLQDESCLPKLLYLPSDKNSIKTIRISWPDPSSSVQQRLESFKNKLSQSLLNRRNGGDEEIVQALNFNLTPILIHSTIQAGSWQKHEPELIESWIDFWDRLPDLAVGKKLLVFLCFHYKNMEGMKRSDGKKYEKLNIDIRGYLDTLDLKKYANINGLVLTELCRITYEELDDWITNWAAVYCDAELLRYKIDQYYKRQGANAICMCLLAQELRELCRQTLKPGV
;
A
#
# COMPACT_ATOMS: atom_id res chain seq x y z
N MET A 1 -9.52 7.03 22.89
CA MET A 1 -10.70 6.23 22.47
C MET A 1 -10.91 6.46 20.98
N GLN A 2 -10.85 5.42 20.18
CA GLN A 2 -11.07 5.51 18.75
C GLN A 2 -12.57 5.79 18.50
N ARG A 3 -12.92 6.91 17.86
CA ARG A 3 -14.31 7.30 17.58
C ARG A 3 -14.92 6.25 16.65
N SER A 4 -16.02 5.61 17.05
CA SER A 4 -16.79 4.73 16.17
C SER A 4 -17.58 5.58 15.16
N TYR A 5 -17.49 5.26 13.86
CA TYR A 5 -18.25 5.94 12.81
C TYR A 5 -19.73 5.57 12.89
N LYS A 6 -20.60 6.55 12.64
CA LYS A 6 -22.05 6.38 12.58
C LYS A 6 -22.50 6.19 11.13
N VAL A 7 -23.28 5.15 10.88
CA VAL A 7 -23.79 4.77 9.58
C VAL A 7 -25.29 4.84 9.56
N TYR A 8 -25.85 5.70 8.70
CA TYR A 8 -27.28 5.78 8.49
C TYR A 8 -27.74 4.76 7.44
N ILE A 9 -28.78 3.97 7.72
CA ILE A 9 -29.34 2.99 6.78
C ILE A 9 -30.72 3.46 6.36
N SER A 10 -30.85 3.85 5.09
CA SER A 10 -32.08 4.29 4.44
C SER A 10 -32.63 3.23 3.49
N SER A 11 -33.87 2.88 3.62
CA SER A 11 -34.63 2.06 2.67
C SER A 11 -36.12 2.11 3.00
N THR A 12 -36.97 1.64 2.08
CA THR A 12 -38.39 1.39 2.39
C THR A 12 -38.52 0.22 3.39
N PHE A 13 -39.40 0.40 4.38
CA PHE A 13 -39.52 -0.56 5.50
C PHE A 13 -40.22 -1.87 5.11
N LYS A 14 -41.33 -1.79 4.32
CA LYS A 14 -42.21 -2.95 4.10
C LYS A 14 -41.59 -4.05 3.25
N ASP A 15 -40.79 -3.70 2.27
CA ASP A 15 -40.28 -4.60 1.24
C ASP A 15 -38.78 -4.93 1.40
N LEU A 16 -38.03 -4.15 2.18
CA LEU A 16 -36.57 -4.28 2.36
C LEU A 16 -36.15 -4.59 3.80
N LYS A 17 -37.07 -5.16 4.61
CA LYS A 17 -36.78 -5.45 6.03
C LYS A 17 -35.58 -6.37 6.21
N GLU A 18 -35.51 -7.46 5.46
CA GLU A 18 -34.40 -8.41 5.51
C GLU A 18 -33.07 -7.79 5.06
N GLN A 19 -33.09 -6.99 3.98
CA GLN A 19 -31.92 -6.29 3.46
C GLN A 19 -31.38 -5.29 4.49
N ARG A 20 -32.26 -4.57 5.18
CA ARG A 20 -31.90 -3.65 6.27
C ARG A 20 -31.18 -4.38 7.42
N GLU A 21 -31.72 -5.51 7.86
CA GLU A 21 -31.14 -6.31 8.93
C GLU A 21 -29.75 -6.84 8.56
N ILE A 22 -29.55 -7.26 7.31
CA ILE A 22 -28.24 -7.71 6.82
C ILE A 22 -27.25 -6.55 6.76
N ALA A 23 -27.64 -5.40 6.24
CA ALA A 23 -26.81 -4.21 6.21
C ALA A 23 -26.43 -3.77 7.64
N ALA A 24 -27.40 -3.76 8.57
CA ALA A 24 -27.13 -3.41 9.96
C ALA A 24 -26.17 -4.40 10.65
N ARG A 25 -26.30 -5.71 10.35
CA ARG A 25 -25.33 -6.73 10.85
C ARG A 25 -23.94 -6.49 10.28
N ALA A 26 -23.80 -6.17 8.99
CA ALA A 26 -22.52 -5.86 8.37
C ALA A 26 -21.86 -4.60 9.00
N VAL A 27 -22.65 -3.54 9.25
CA VAL A 27 -22.19 -2.34 9.96
C VAL A 27 -21.64 -2.69 11.35
N ARG A 28 -22.42 -3.44 12.14
CA ARG A 28 -22.03 -3.84 13.50
C ARG A 28 -20.81 -4.77 13.52
N ALA A 29 -20.69 -5.68 12.54
CA ALA A 29 -19.54 -6.58 12.41
C ALA A 29 -18.22 -5.84 12.22
N LEU A 30 -18.27 -4.62 11.63
CA LEU A 30 -17.11 -3.72 11.48
C LEU A 30 -16.87 -2.81 12.71
N GLY A 31 -17.61 -3.01 13.82
CA GLY A 31 -17.49 -2.19 15.03
C GLY A 31 -18.06 -0.78 14.88
N LEU A 32 -18.95 -0.55 13.89
CA LEU A 32 -19.58 0.74 13.61
C LEU A 32 -20.94 0.86 14.30
N GLN A 33 -21.41 2.11 14.47
CA GLN A 33 -22.73 2.39 15.01
C GLN A 33 -23.76 2.50 13.90
N THR A 34 -24.88 1.74 14.00
CA THR A 34 -26.02 1.90 13.11
C THR A 34 -26.95 2.99 13.63
N VAL A 35 -27.48 3.80 12.72
CA VAL A 35 -28.62 4.68 12.95
C VAL A 35 -29.68 4.31 11.94
N ALA A 36 -30.79 3.83 12.41
CA ALA A 36 -31.90 3.38 11.56
C ALA A 36 -33.23 3.77 12.19
N MET A 37 -34.28 3.86 11.34
CA MET A 37 -35.61 4.31 11.76
C MET A 37 -36.24 3.43 12.86
N GLU A 38 -35.82 2.18 12.99
CA GLU A 38 -36.24 1.24 14.03
C GLU A 38 -35.73 1.58 15.44
N ASP A 39 -34.68 2.37 15.52
CA ASP A 39 -34.05 2.78 16.79
C ASP A 39 -34.77 3.97 17.45
N TYR A 40 -35.83 4.50 16.81
CA TYR A 40 -36.52 5.69 17.32
C TYR A 40 -37.45 5.36 18.48
N THR A 41 -37.20 6.02 19.60
CA THR A 41 -38.11 6.12 20.73
C THR A 41 -39.04 7.32 20.53
N SER A 42 -40.16 7.40 21.29
CA SER A 42 -41.10 8.53 21.25
C SER A 42 -40.40 9.87 21.43
N THR A 43 -40.53 10.79 20.47
CA THR A 43 -39.96 12.15 20.51
C THR A 43 -41.02 13.19 20.11
N GLU A 44 -40.86 14.43 20.53
CA GLU A 44 -41.73 15.56 20.15
C GLU A 44 -41.49 16.03 18.71
N GLN A 45 -40.39 15.62 18.06
CA GLN A 45 -40.05 16.02 16.70
C GLN A 45 -40.89 15.29 15.67
N LYS A 46 -41.22 16.00 14.56
CA LYS A 46 -41.83 15.34 13.39
C LYS A 46 -40.90 14.26 12.86
N PRO A 47 -41.43 13.07 12.49
CA PRO A 47 -40.61 11.94 12.03
C PRO A 47 -39.65 12.30 10.89
N VAL A 48 -40.07 13.14 9.95
CA VAL A 48 -39.22 13.58 8.82
C VAL A 48 -38.04 14.44 9.29
N ASP A 49 -38.29 15.43 10.13
CA ASP A 49 -37.24 16.36 10.62
C ASP A 49 -36.21 15.58 11.44
N LYS A 50 -36.66 14.60 12.21
CA LYS A 50 -35.77 13.71 12.97
C LYS A 50 -34.90 12.86 12.05
N CYS A 51 -35.48 12.21 11.03
CA CYS A 51 -34.71 11.41 10.06
C CYS A 51 -33.63 12.25 9.35
N LEU A 52 -33.98 13.45 8.88
CA LEU A 52 -33.05 14.33 8.18
C LEU A 52 -31.92 14.85 9.11
N SER A 53 -32.25 15.15 10.38
CA SER A 53 -31.24 15.51 11.38
C SER A 53 -30.27 14.35 11.66
N ASP A 54 -30.78 13.14 11.80
CA ASP A 54 -29.97 11.95 12.08
C ASP A 54 -29.06 11.61 10.89
N VAL A 55 -29.56 11.70 9.64
CA VAL A 55 -28.73 11.58 8.44
C VAL A 55 -27.55 12.56 8.51
N LYS A 56 -27.83 13.85 8.77
CA LYS A 56 -26.79 14.90 8.82
C LYS A 56 -25.78 14.69 9.95
N SER A 57 -26.12 13.93 11.00
CA SER A 57 -25.26 13.59 12.14
C SER A 57 -24.39 12.35 11.91
N CYS A 58 -24.61 11.61 10.85
CA CYS A 58 -23.89 10.39 10.51
C CYS A 58 -22.61 10.67 9.70
N ASP A 59 -21.72 9.70 9.68
CA ASP A 59 -20.47 9.77 8.92
C ASP A 59 -20.58 9.13 7.54
N ILE A 60 -21.47 8.14 7.38
CA ILE A 60 -21.71 7.39 6.13
C ILE A 60 -23.22 7.16 5.98
N TYR A 61 -23.71 7.24 4.75
CA TYR A 61 -25.09 6.92 4.37
C TYR A 61 -25.10 5.65 3.50
N ILE A 62 -25.96 4.70 3.83
CA ILE A 62 -26.29 3.52 3.03
C ILE A 62 -27.72 3.67 2.54
N GLY A 63 -27.92 3.68 1.22
CA GLY A 63 -29.24 3.65 0.59
C GLY A 63 -29.49 2.31 -0.11
N ILE A 64 -30.55 1.61 0.28
CA ILE A 64 -30.98 0.35 -0.35
C ILE A 64 -32.35 0.62 -0.99
N PHE A 65 -32.45 0.48 -2.31
CA PHE A 65 -33.65 0.81 -3.06
C PHE A 65 -34.13 -0.40 -3.86
N GLY A 66 -35.38 -0.77 -3.63
CA GLY A 66 -36.13 -1.80 -4.39
C GLY A 66 -37.04 -1.18 -5.41
N PHE A 67 -38.31 -1.68 -5.45
CA PHE A 67 -39.35 -1.29 -6.40
C PHE A 67 -40.49 -0.47 -5.76
N ARG A 68 -40.25 0.09 -4.58
CA ARG A 68 -41.14 1.00 -3.88
C ARG A 68 -40.50 2.36 -3.68
N TYR A 69 -41.28 3.43 -3.98
CA TYR A 69 -40.84 4.81 -3.76
C TYR A 69 -40.87 5.22 -2.29
N GLY A 70 -41.80 4.61 -1.54
CA GLY A 70 -41.95 4.86 -0.12
C GLY A 70 -43.00 5.97 0.18
N HIS A 71 -43.10 6.28 1.48
CA HIS A 71 -44.08 7.25 1.97
C HIS A 71 -43.67 8.68 1.65
N ILE A 72 -44.61 9.47 1.10
CA ILE A 72 -44.48 10.90 0.87
C ILE A 72 -45.15 11.61 2.05
N PRO A 73 -44.42 12.33 2.90
CA PRO A 73 -44.96 12.99 4.06
C PRO A 73 -45.78 14.23 3.67
N ALA A 74 -46.75 14.62 4.50
CA ALA A 74 -47.59 15.80 4.26
C ALA A 74 -46.71 17.05 4.09
N GLY A 75 -46.99 17.83 3.03
CA GLY A 75 -46.23 19.03 2.69
C GLY A 75 -44.95 18.81 1.89
N HIS A 76 -44.68 17.55 1.47
CA HIS A 76 -43.55 17.22 0.60
C HIS A 76 -44.04 16.57 -0.70
N ASP A 77 -43.23 16.69 -1.75
CA ASP A 77 -43.47 16.07 -3.08
C ASP A 77 -42.64 14.78 -3.27
N LYS A 78 -41.67 14.55 -2.35
CA LYS A 78 -40.72 13.44 -2.36
C LYS A 78 -40.91 12.50 -1.19
N SER A 79 -40.52 11.23 -1.38
CA SER A 79 -40.57 10.23 -0.31
C SER A 79 -39.51 10.51 0.76
N ILE A 80 -39.72 9.99 1.96
CA ILE A 80 -38.75 10.09 3.06
C ILE A 80 -37.37 9.57 2.63
N THR A 81 -37.31 8.42 1.94
CA THR A 81 -36.05 7.84 1.47
C THR A 81 -35.33 8.73 0.45
N GLN A 82 -36.04 9.45 -0.41
CA GLN A 82 -35.41 10.41 -1.31
C GLN A 82 -34.95 11.65 -0.57
N LEU A 83 -35.71 12.16 0.40
CA LEU A 83 -35.30 13.31 1.24
C LEU A 83 -34.05 12.97 2.05
N GLU A 84 -33.95 11.78 2.62
CA GLU A 84 -32.76 11.27 3.35
C GLU A 84 -31.54 11.22 2.43
N TYR A 85 -31.69 10.70 1.19
CA TYR A 85 -30.63 10.67 0.20
C TYR A 85 -30.12 12.09 -0.17
N GLU A 86 -31.04 13.03 -0.35
CA GLU A 86 -30.70 14.42 -0.66
C GLU A 86 -30.02 15.10 0.53
N ALA A 87 -30.53 14.91 1.75
CA ALA A 87 -29.92 15.44 2.98
C ALA A 87 -28.47 14.92 3.20
N ALA A 88 -28.21 13.64 2.89
CA ALA A 88 -26.86 13.11 2.91
C ALA A 88 -25.93 13.78 1.87
N GLY A 89 -26.50 14.11 0.70
CA GLY A 89 -25.78 14.85 -0.34
C GLY A 89 -25.46 16.30 0.06
N GLU A 90 -26.42 17.02 0.63
CA GLU A 90 -26.25 18.38 1.16
C GLU A 90 -25.17 18.41 2.25
N ALA A 91 -25.19 17.41 3.14
CA ALA A 91 -24.21 17.27 4.22
C ALA A 91 -22.85 16.74 3.74
N ARG A 92 -22.68 16.46 2.44
CA ARG A 92 -21.48 15.90 1.82
C ARG A 92 -21.01 14.58 2.45
N ILE A 93 -21.97 13.78 2.91
CA ILE A 93 -21.72 12.47 3.51
C ILE A 93 -21.53 11.44 2.38
N PRO A 94 -20.53 10.54 2.43
CA PRO A 94 -20.40 9.44 1.49
C PRO A 94 -21.68 8.63 1.39
N ARG A 95 -22.20 8.43 0.16
CA ARG A 95 -23.44 7.71 -0.11
C ARG A 95 -23.14 6.40 -0.82
N LEU A 96 -23.35 5.30 -0.13
CA LEU A 96 -23.21 3.94 -0.64
C LEU A 96 -24.57 3.45 -1.11
N ILE A 97 -24.75 3.29 -2.42
CA ILE A 97 -26.05 3.03 -3.04
C ILE A 97 -26.12 1.59 -3.54
N PHE A 98 -27.17 0.89 -3.13
CA PHE A 98 -27.46 -0.48 -3.53
C PHE A 98 -28.86 -0.54 -4.14
N LEU A 99 -28.98 -1.03 -5.38
CA LEU A 99 -30.25 -1.25 -6.05
C LEU A 99 -30.53 -2.74 -6.16
N ILE A 100 -31.78 -3.12 -5.90
CA ILE A 100 -32.26 -4.47 -6.25
C ILE A 100 -32.25 -4.58 -7.77
N ASP A 101 -31.68 -5.67 -8.30
CA ASP A 101 -31.61 -5.95 -9.74
C ASP A 101 -33.02 -6.11 -10.33
N ASP A 102 -33.23 -5.62 -11.54
CA ASP A 102 -34.56 -5.65 -12.19
C ASP A 102 -35.03 -7.09 -12.47
N ASP A 103 -34.08 -8.01 -12.65
CA ASP A 103 -34.34 -9.44 -12.85
C ASP A 103 -34.44 -10.24 -11.54
N ALA A 104 -34.27 -9.58 -10.38
CA ALA A 104 -34.40 -10.26 -9.08
C ALA A 104 -35.83 -10.76 -8.84
N PRO A 105 -36.02 -11.98 -8.30
CA PRO A 105 -37.34 -12.46 -7.95
C PRO A 105 -37.94 -11.60 -6.84
N TRP A 106 -39.01 -10.80 -7.20
CA TRP A 106 -39.63 -9.86 -6.28
C TRP A 106 -41.15 -10.05 -6.19
N PRO A 107 -41.73 -10.06 -4.99
CA PRO A 107 -43.18 -10.20 -4.82
C PRO A 107 -43.93 -9.04 -5.47
N ARG A 108 -44.93 -9.33 -6.32
CA ARG A 108 -45.73 -8.32 -7.00
C ARG A 108 -46.43 -7.34 -6.05
N SER A 109 -46.75 -7.77 -4.84
CA SER A 109 -47.35 -6.94 -3.78
C SER A 109 -46.34 -5.90 -3.19
N MET A 110 -45.06 -6.07 -3.48
CA MET A 110 -43.98 -5.19 -3.04
C MET A 110 -43.46 -4.27 -4.14
N ILE A 111 -44.23 -4.09 -5.20
CA ILE A 111 -43.96 -3.18 -6.33
C ILE A 111 -45.04 -2.09 -6.36
N ASP A 112 -44.60 -0.84 -6.40
CA ASP A 112 -45.54 0.28 -6.51
C ASP A 112 -46.26 0.30 -7.86
N LYS A 113 -47.53 0.69 -7.82
CA LYS A 113 -48.40 0.87 -9.01
C LYS A 113 -49.12 2.20 -8.91
N PRO A 114 -48.81 3.18 -9.79
CA PRO A 114 -47.80 3.15 -10.85
C PRO A 114 -46.37 3.24 -10.30
N SER A 115 -45.40 2.63 -11.00
CA SER A 115 -43.97 2.61 -10.63
C SER A 115 -43.21 3.89 -10.99
N THR A 116 -43.81 4.81 -11.73
CA THR A 116 -43.20 5.98 -12.37
C THR A 116 -42.21 6.75 -11.45
N LYS A 117 -42.58 7.00 -10.19
CA LYS A 117 -41.72 7.76 -9.26
C LYS A 117 -40.50 6.98 -8.83
N ILE A 118 -40.61 5.69 -8.56
CA ILE A 118 -39.47 4.86 -8.17
C ILE A 118 -38.56 4.62 -9.38
N ASP A 119 -39.09 4.39 -10.56
CA ASP A 119 -38.32 4.19 -11.78
C ASP A 119 -37.49 5.43 -12.09
N GLN A 120 -38.08 6.62 -12.06
CA GLN A 120 -37.36 7.89 -12.23
C GLN A 120 -36.28 8.10 -11.18
N PHE A 121 -36.54 7.71 -9.93
CA PHE A 121 -35.52 7.85 -8.86
C PHE A 121 -34.39 6.83 -9.02
N ARG A 122 -34.67 5.59 -9.41
CA ARG A 122 -33.66 4.57 -9.73
C ARG A 122 -32.77 5.01 -10.89
N ASP A 123 -33.36 5.51 -11.98
CA ASP A 123 -32.62 6.06 -13.12
C ASP A 123 -31.71 7.25 -12.72
N PHE A 124 -32.21 8.12 -11.85
CA PHE A 124 -31.42 9.24 -11.33
C PHE A 124 -30.22 8.76 -10.51
N LEU A 125 -30.40 7.74 -9.67
CA LEU A 125 -29.31 7.15 -8.88
C LEU A 125 -28.27 6.48 -9.77
N GLN A 126 -28.69 5.70 -10.78
CA GLN A 126 -27.80 5.02 -11.72
C GLN A 126 -26.92 5.99 -12.53
N LYS A 127 -27.45 7.17 -12.87
CA LYS A 127 -26.68 8.22 -13.58
C LYS A 127 -25.64 8.92 -12.69
N ARG A 128 -25.78 8.88 -11.37
CA ARG A 128 -24.95 9.63 -10.42
C ARG A 128 -23.98 8.78 -9.59
N HIS A 129 -24.21 7.50 -9.51
CA HIS A 129 -23.44 6.60 -8.68
C HIS A 129 -22.96 5.39 -9.47
N LEU A 130 -21.77 4.90 -9.12
CA LEU A 130 -21.36 3.55 -9.51
C LEU A 130 -22.15 2.55 -8.65
N ILE A 131 -23.13 1.89 -9.26
CA ILE A 131 -24.07 1.01 -8.56
C ILE A 131 -23.76 -0.45 -8.88
N THR A 132 -23.72 -1.28 -7.84
CA THR A 132 -23.65 -2.73 -8.00
C THR A 132 -25.05 -3.31 -7.75
N PRO A 133 -25.75 -3.83 -8.79
CA PRO A 133 -27.06 -4.43 -8.62
C PRO A 133 -27.02 -5.65 -7.67
N LEU A 134 -28.11 -5.87 -6.93
CA LEU A 134 -28.27 -6.96 -5.97
C LEU A 134 -29.25 -8.00 -6.52
N LYS A 135 -28.74 -9.15 -6.94
CA LYS A 135 -29.58 -10.25 -7.45
C LYS A 135 -30.18 -11.09 -6.34
N ASN A 136 -29.51 -11.16 -5.21
CA ASN A 136 -30.01 -11.90 -4.05
C ASN A 136 -29.54 -11.26 -2.73
N VAL A 137 -30.22 -11.62 -1.65
CA VAL A 137 -29.99 -11.06 -0.31
C VAL A 137 -28.65 -11.48 0.28
N ALA A 138 -28.14 -12.67 -0.11
CA ALA A 138 -26.87 -13.20 0.43
C ALA A 138 -25.66 -12.35 0.02
N GLU A 139 -25.70 -11.73 -1.17
CA GLU A 139 -24.60 -10.88 -1.64
C GLU A 139 -24.51 -9.54 -0.90
N LEU A 140 -25.63 -9.05 -0.36
CA LEU A 140 -25.70 -7.72 0.24
C LEU A 140 -24.74 -7.53 1.38
N GLY A 141 -24.64 -8.50 2.29
CA GLY A 141 -23.75 -8.42 3.46
C GLY A 141 -22.29 -8.22 3.05
N PHE A 142 -21.82 -9.00 2.09
CA PHE A 142 -20.47 -8.89 1.55
C PHE A 142 -20.22 -7.54 0.85
N LYS A 143 -21.14 -7.13 -0.02
CA LYS A 143 -21.04 -5.87 -0.77
C LYS A 143 -21.08 -4.65 0.15
N VAL A 144 -21.93 -4.66 1.18
CA VAL A 144 -21.98 -3.59 2.20
C VAL A 144 -20.67 -3.53 2.99
N THR A 145 -20.14 -4.69 3.42
CA THR A 145 -18.86 -4.74 4.17
C THR A 145 -17.72 -4.17 3.34
N ALA A 146 -17.59 -4.57 2.07
CA ALA A 146 -16.57 -4.08 1.16
C ALA A 146 -16.69 -2.56 0.93
N ALA A 147 -17.90 -2.08 0.62
CA ALA A 147 -18.15 -0.64 0.37
C ALA A 147 -17.90 0.20 1.63
N LEU A 148 -18.27 -0.27 2.82
CA LEU A 148 -18.00 0.40 4.10
C LEU A 148 -16.50 0.47 4.39
N SER A 149 -15.77 -0.63 4.18
CA SER A 149 -14.33 -0.67 4.40
C SER A 149 -13.62 0.38 3.54
N ASN A 150 -14.00 0.50 2.27
CA ASN A 150 -13.46 1.52 1.38
C ASN A 150 -13.83 2.94 1.84
N ALA A 151 -15.11 3.20 2.15
CA ALA A 151 -15.57 4.51 2.61
C ALA A 151 -14.92 4.93 3.94
N ILE A 152 -14.70 4.00 4.87
CA ILE A 152 -13.99 4.28 6.13
C ILE A 152 -12.54 4.64 5.86
N ASN A 153 -11.86 3.93 4.95
CA ASN A 153 -10.49 4.25 4.58
C ASN A 153 -10.39 5.66 3.96
N GLU A 154 -11.31 6.01 3.07
CA GLU A 154 -11.40 7.38 2.52
C GLU A 154 -11.70 8.44 3.60
N LEU A 155 -12.60 8.13 4.54
CA LEU A 155 -12.92 9.06 5.65
C LEU A 155 -11.77 9.19 6.64
N LYS A 156 -11.04 8.12 6.92
CA LYS A 156 -9.80 8.19 7.70
C LYS A 156 -8.78 9.06 7.01
N GLN A 157 -8.60 8.91 5.71
CA GLN A 157 -7.73 9.76 4.91
C GLN A 157 -8.17 11.24 4.89
N LYS A 158 -9.47 11.53 4.94
CA LYS A 158 -10.02 12.90 4.97
C LYS A 158 -10.07 13.55 6.37
N LYS A 159 -10.17 12.75 7.45
CA LYS A 159 -10.32 13.25 8.84
C LYS A 159 -9.02 13.39 9.61
N GLU A 160 -7.93 12.76 9.19
CA GLU A 160 -6.63 13.13 9.73
C GLU A 160 -6.35 14.57 9.32
N PRO A 161 -6.03 15.48 10.27
CA PRO A 161 -5.62 16.81 9.87
C PRO A 161 -4.45 16.64 8.93
N ARG A 162 -4.51 17.28 7.75
CA ARG A 162 -3.50 17.20 6.67
C ARG A 162 -2.07 17.49 7.13
N LEU A 163 -1.87 17.92 8.36
CA LEU A 163 -0.60 18.06 9.08
C LEU A 163 0.14 16.72 9.35
N SER A 164 -0.55 15.54 9.25
CA SER A 164 0.07 14.21 9.39
C SER A 164 0.33 13.52 8.05
N PHE A 165 -0.04 14.12 6.93
CA PHE A 165 0.02 13.49 5.61
C PHE A 165 1.27 13.81 4.79
N PHE A 166 2.33 14.17 5.45
CA PHE A 166 3.64 14.13 4.85
C PHE A 166 4.09 12.66 4.85
N PRO A 167 4.09 11.94 3.71
CA PRO A 167 4.44 10.53 3.69
C PRO A 167 5.80 10.33 4.35
N SER A 168 5.88 9.44 5.32
CA SER A 168 7.15 9.18 6.04
C SER A 168 8.26 8.74 5.10
N ILE A 169 7.90 8.19 3.93
CA ILE A 169 8.81 7.78 2.88
C ILE A 169 9.27 8.95 2.00
N LEU A 170 8.52 10.08 1.94
CA LEU A 170 8.80 11.17 0.99
C LEU A 170 10.26 11.68 1.01
N PRO A 171 10.92 11.89 2.17
CA PRO A 171 12.33 12.28 2.19
C PRO A 171 13.28 11.26 1.58
N TYR A 172 12.86 10.00 1.47
CA TYR A 172 13.65 8.90 0.92
C TYR A 172 13.32 8.60 -0.55
N LEU A 173 12.34 9.28 -1.12
CA LEU A 173 12.04 9.22 -2.55
C LEU A 173 13.03 10.04 -3.40
N ASN A 174 13.87 10.86 -2.74
CA ASN A 174 14.90 11.58 -3.45
C ASN A 174 15.92 10.59 -4.01
N ASN A 175 16.61 11.03 -4.98
CA ASN A 175 17.50 10.36 -5.91
C ASN A 175 17.86 8.90 -5.62
N ARG A 176 17.43 8.05 -6.45
CA ARG A 176 17.84 6.67 -6.76
C ARG A 176 17.38 6.37 -8.18
N SER A 177 17.28 7.41 -9.00
CA SER A 177 16.79 7.34 -10.39
C SER A 177 17.60 6.34 -11.18
N LYS A 178 18.94 6.38 -11.04
CA LYS A 178 19.82 5.47 -11.75
C LYS A 178 19.55 4.01 -11.39
N GLN A 179 19.45 3.69 -10.11
CA GLN A 179 19.15 2.33 -9.65
C GLN A 179 17.72 1.92 -10.05
N GLN A 180 16.80 2.86 -10.12
CA GLN A 180 15.44 2.61 -10.57
C GLN A 180 15.40 2.36 -12.07
N GLU A 181 16.08 3.15 -12.88
CA GLU A 181 16.23 2.96 -14.33
C GLU A 181 16.86 1.61 -14.65
N GLU A 182 17.94 1.23 -13.95
CA GLU A 182 18.58 -0.08 -14.10
C GLU A 182 17.63 -1.24 -13.82
N LEU A 183 16.74 -1.09 -12.81
CA LEU A 183 15.68 -2.08 -12.52
C LEU A 183 14.59 -2.07 -13.60
N GLU A 184 14.19 -0.91 -14.08
CA GLU A 184 13.19 -0.76 -15.15
C GLU A 184 13.68 -1.42 -16.44
N ASP A 185 14.93 -1.16 -16.81
CA ASP A 185 15.57 -1.76 -17.99
C ASP A 185 15.61 -3.28 -17.89
N LEU A 186 16.05 -3.82 -16.74
CA LEU A 186 16.04 -5.27 -16.53
C LEU A 186 14.64 -5.86 -16.62
N LEU A 187 13.64 -5.21 -16.01
CA LEU A 187 12.26 -5.69 -16.03
C LEU A 187 11.67 -5.66 -17.43
N CYS A 188 11.98 -4.64 -18.24
CA CYS A 188 11.59 -4.55 -19.64
C CYS A 188 12.27 -5.61 -20.50
N GLU A 189 13.59 -5.81 -20.35
CA GLU A 189 14.34 -6.85 -21.07
C GLU A 189 13.83 -8.26 -20.76
N CYS A 190 13.41 -8.50 -19.52
CA CYS A 190 12.98 -9.81 -19.02
C CYS A 190 11.46 -10.00 -19.01
N GLU A 191 10.67 -9.12 -19.63
CA GLU A 191 9.20 -9.17 -19.57
C GLU A 191 8.63 -10.55 -19.95
N SER A 192 9.20 -11.21 -20.96
CA SER A 192 8.78 -12.54 -21.40
C SER A 192 9.15 -13.69 -20.44
N THR A 193 10.12 -13.50 -19.54
CA THR A 193 10.63 -14.54 -18.62
C THR A 193 10.38 -14.22 -17.15
N LEU A 194 10.03 -12.99 -16.81
CA LEU A 194 9.86 -12.52 -15.42
C LEU A 194 8.80 -13.30 -14.63
N HIS A 195 7.83 -13.88 -15.32
CA HIS A 195 6.78 -14.71 -14.71
C HIS A 195 7.21 -16.17 -14.45
N LEU A 196 8.41 -16.57 -14.88
CA LEU A 196 8.94 -17.93 -14.69
C LEU A 196 10.18 -17.94 -13.80
N LYS A 197 10.99 -16.86 -13.83
CA LYS A 197 12.29 -16.79 -13.16
C LYS A 197 12.32 -15.72 -12.07
N PRO A 198 12.96 -15.97 -10.93
CA PRO A 198 13.18 -14.94 -9.90
C PRO A 198 14.04 -13.78 -10.46
N MET A 199 13.73 -12.56 -10.05
CA MET A 199 14.64 -11.44 -10.21
C MET A 199 15.57 -11.38 -8.99
N VAL A 200 16.88 -11.40 -9.21
CA VAL A 200 17.89 -11.34 -8.15
C VAL A 200 18.68 -10.05 -8.29
N GLY A 201 18.50 -9.12 -7.36
CA GLY A 201 19.16 -7.81 -7.34
C GLY A 201 20.18 -7.68 -6.21
N ILE A 202 21.34 -7.11 -6.51
CA ILE A 202 22.33 -6.73 -5.50
C ILE A 202 22.25 -5.21 -5.31
N ILE A 203 22.00 -4.77 -4.08
CA ILE A 203 21.99 -3.37 -3.66
C ILE A 203 23.19 -3.14 -2.76
N HIS A 204 23.98 -2.11 -3.00
CA HIS A 204 25.15 -1.85 -2.16
C HIS A 204 25.39 -0.35 -1.96
N GLY A 205 26.04 0.02 -0.85
CA GLY A 205 26.36 1.40 -0.50
C GLY A 205 26.75 1.55 0.97
N ASP A 206 27.07 2.77 1.38
CA ASP A 206 27.35 3.11 2.78
C ASP A 206 26.14 2.79 3.68
N GLU A 207 26.38 2.35 4.92
CA GLU A 207 25.33 2.00 5.88
C GLU A 207 24.36 3.16 6.17
N HIS A 208 24.77 4.41 5.92
CA HIS A 208 23.95 5.60 6.09
C HIS A 208 23.11 5.97 4.86
N GLU A 209 23.15 5.17 3.78
CA GLU A 209 22.36 5.40 2.57
C GLU A 209 20.95 4.78 2.62
N CYS A 210 20.54 4.28 3.81
CA CYS A 210 19.16 3.85 4.09
C CYS A 210 18.61 2.78 3.13
N HIS A 211 19.34 1.68 2.93
CA HIS A 211 18.95 0.57 2.04
C HIS A 211 17.53 0.04 2.30
N ASP A 212 17.14 -0.09 3.58
CA ASP A 212 15.80 -0.53 3.95
C ASP A 212 14.72 0.43 3.40
N LYS A 213 15.03 1.73 3.34
CA LYS A 213 14.14 2.75 2.76
C LYS A 213 14.14 2.73 1.24
N PHE A 214 15.24 2.33 0.61
CA PHE A 214 15.22 2.06 -0.83
C PHE A 214 14.34 0.86 -1.17
N ILE A 215 14.41 -0.23 -0.40
CA ILE A 215 13.49 -1.37 -0.54
C ILE A 215 12.02 -0.93 -0.33
N GLU A 216 11.75 -0.05 0.64
CA GLU A 216 10.40 0.50 0.85
C GLU A 216 9.95 1.38 -0.33
N LYS A 217 10.87 2.19 -0.90
CA LYS A 217 10.60 2.99 -2.11
C LYS A 217 10.25 2.11 -3.31
N LEU A 218 10.92 0.98 -3.50
CA LEU A 218 10.61 0.05 -4.59
C LEU A 218 9.16 -0.48 -4.54
N GLN A 219 8.52 -0.46 -3.37
CA GLN A 219 7.13 -0.88 -3.17
C GLN A 219 6.12 0.27 -3.38
N ASP A 220 6.60 1.51 -3.60
CA ASP A 220 5.73 2.64 -3.94
C ASP A 220 5.00 2.40 -5.26
N GLU A 221 3.77 2.90 -5.36
CA GLU A 221 2.89 2.72 -6.54
C GLU A 221 3.55 3.17 -7.85
N SER A 222 4.45 4.14 -7.78
CA SER A 222 5.17 4.69 -8.93
C SER A 222 6.36 3.85 -9.41
N CYS A 223 6.76 2.81 -8.65
CA CYS A 223 7.93 1.98 -8.94
C CYS A 223 7.53 0.53 -9.30
N LEU A 224 7.95 -0.47 -8.54
CA LEU A 224 7.69 -1.88 -8.86
C LEU A 224 6.20 -2.22 -9.12
N PRO A 225 5.22 -1.72 -8.34
CA PRO A 225 3.82 -1.97 -8.66
C PRO A 225 3.42 -1.50 -10.05
N LYS A 226 3.86 -0.31 -10.48
CA LYS A 226 3.62 0.20 -11.84
C LYS A 226 4.29 -0.67 -12.90
N LEU A 227 5.57 -1.00 -12.71
CA LEU A 227 6.36 -1.81 -13.65
C LEU A 227 5.84 -3.24 -13.78
N LEU A 228 5.28 -3.78 -12.71
CA LEU A 228 4.71 -5.13 -12.65
C LEU A 228 3.22 -5.16 -13.01
N TYR A 229 2.63 -4.03 -13.40
CA TYR A 229 1.19 -3.88 -13.71
C TYR A 229 0.29 -4.33 -12.56
N LEU A 230 0.67 -4.00 -11.31
CA LEU A 230 -0.09 -4.34 -10.12
C LEU A 230 -1.15 -3.28 -9.79
N PRO A 231 -2.24 -3.65 -9.09
CA PRO A 231 -3.19 -2.67 -8.56
C PRO A 231 -2.50 -1.66 -7.62
N SER A 232 -2.97 -0.41 -7.64
CA SER A 232 -2.51 0.65 -6.73
C SER A 232 -3.01 0.39 -5.30
N ASP A 233 -2.40 -0.58 -4.63
CA ASP A 233 -2.71 -1.00 -3.27
C ASP A 233 -1.40 -1.06 -2.47
N LYS A 234 -1.38 -0.48 -1.27
CA LYS A 234 -0.20 -0.48 -0.38
C LYS A 234 0.29 -1.89 -0.01
N ASN A 235 -0.51 -2.92 -0.23
CA ASN A 235 -0.18 -4.33 0.01
C ASN A 235 0.02 -5.12 -1.28
N SER A 236 0.28 -4.45 -2.40
CA SER A 236 0.45 -5.11 -3.70
C SER A 236 1.65 -6.06 -3.75
N ILE A 237 2.65 -5.89 -2.88
CA ILE A 237 3.86 -6.72 -2.78
C ILE A 237 4.04 -7.20 -1.34
N LYS A 238 4.14 -8.52 -1.13
CA LYS A 238 4.47 -9.11 0.17
C LYS A 238 5.97 -9.07 0.41
N THR A 239 6.44 -8.34 1.42
CA THR A 239 7.87 -8.24 1.74
C THR A 239 8.26 -9.17 2.88
N ILE A 240 9.36 -9.89 2.70
CA ILE A 240 9.94 -10.82 3.67
C ILE A 240 11.42 -10.45 3.89
N ARG A 241 11.78 -10.10 5.12
CA ARG A 241 13.18 -9.88 5.51
C ARG A 241 13.75 -11.14 6.12
N ILE A 242 14.82 -11.66 5.54
CA ILE A 242 15.56 -12.81 6.05
C ILE A 242 16.93 -12.34 6.60
N SER A 243 17.17 -12.60 7.89
CA SER A 243 18.48 -12.26 8.49
C SER A 243 19.58 -13.11 7.84
N TRP A 244 20.65 -12.44 7.34
CA TRP A 244 21.82 -13.15 6.81
C TRP A 244 22.44 -14.07 7.88
N PRO A 245 22.92 -15.26 7.51
CA PRO A 245 23.44 -16.22 8.46
C PRO A 245 24.71 -15.74 9.16
N ASP A 246 24.86 -16.14 10.43
CA ASP A 246 26.02 -15.81 11.23
C ASP A 246 27.34 -16.38 10.64
N PRO A 247 28.46 -15.63 10.61
CA PRO A 247 29.71 -16.05 10.01
C PRO A 247 30.44 -17.16 10.75
N SER A 248 30.02 -17.58 11.94
CA SER A 248 30.69 -18.57 12.79
C SER A 248 30.62 -20.01 12.28
N SER A 249 29.81 -20.31 11.25
CA SER A 249 29.54 -21.66 10.74
C SER A 249 30.12 -21.86 9.33
N SER A 250 30.17 -23.12 8.87
CA SER A 250 30.58 -23.43 7.48
C SER A 250 29.57 -22.86 6.45
N VAL A 251 30.05 -22.66 5.23
CA VAL A 251 29.20 -22.17 4.11
C VAL A 251 27.92 -23.00 3.96
N GLN A 252 28.03 -24.31 4.00
CA GLN A 252 26.86 -25.18 3.88
C GLN A 252 25.86 -25.03 5.02
N GLN A 253 26.33 -24.94 6.27
CA GLN A 253 25.47 -24.72 7.44
C GLN A 253 24.81 -23.34 7.41
N ARG A 254 25.50 -22.34 6.91
CA ARG A 254 24.98 -20.98 6.75
C ARG A 254 23.91 -20.94 5.68
N LEU A 255 24.10 -21.58 4.53
CA LEU A 255 23.08 -21.69 3.49
C LEU A 255 21.83 -22.42 4.00
N GLU A 256 22.03 -23.53 4.73
CA GLU A 256 20.92 -24.27 5.34
C GLU A 256 20.18 -23.42 6.38
N SER A 257 20.90 -22.64 7.20
CA SER A 257 20.28 -21.69 8.12
C SER A 257 19.43 -20.64 7.41
N PHE A 258 19.88 -20.13 6.24
CA PHE A 258 19.11 -19.21 5.42
C PHE A 258 17.83 -19.88 4.90
N LYS A 259 17.93 -21.09 4.34
CA LYS A 259 16.77 -21.87 3.84
C LYS A 259 15.74 -22.14 4.94
N ASN A 260 16.21 -22.47 6.15
CA ASN A 260 15.35 -22.70 7.31
C ASN A 260 14.60 -21.45 7.75
N LYS A 261 15.22 -20.26 7.71
CA LYS A 261 14.56 -18.99 8.01
C LYS A 261 13.55 -18.63 6.91
N LEU A 262 13.89 -18.87 5.65
CA LEU A 262 12.99 -18.68 4.51
C LEU A 262 11.77 -19.59 4.64
N SER A 263 11.98 -20.90 4.90
CA SER A 263 10.92 -21.87 5.14
C SER A 263 10.02 -21.46 6.32
N GLN A 264 10.62 -21.00 7.43
CA GLN A 264 9.85 -20.50 8.57
C GLN A 264 8.95 -19.30 8.20
N SER A 265 9.44 -18.41 7.34
CA SER A 265 8.70 -17.21 6.92
C SER A 265 7.60 -17.50 5.91
N LEU A 266 7.77 -18.52 5.07
CA LEU A 266 6.82 -18.90 4.03
C LEU A 266 5.80 -19.95 4.48
N LEU A 267 6.27 -20.96 5.24
CA LEU A 267 5.52 -22.17 5.61
C LEU A 267 5.14 -22.22 7.09
N ASN A 268 5.60 -21.26 7.89
CA ASN A 268 5.48 -21.25 9.36
C ASN A 268 6.09 -22.49 10.04
N ARG A 269 7.05 -23.17 9.38
CA ARG A 269 7.83 -24.29 9.90
C ARG A 269 9.26 -24.25 9.38
N ARG A 270 10.21 -24.86 10.13
CA ARG A 270 11.61 -25.04 9.69
C ARG A 270 11.73 -26.31 8.85
N ASN A 271 12.85 -26.43 8.14
CA ASN A 271 13.22 -27.62 7.35
C ASN A 271 12.23 -27.96 6.21
N GLY A 272 11.66 -26.96 5.55
CA GLY A 272 10.93 -27.17 4.30
C GLY A 272 11.91 -27.45 3.16
N GLY A 273 11.63 -28.48 2.34
CA GLY A 273 12.38 -28.77 1.13
C GLY A 273 12.21 -27.67 0.06
N ASP A 274 13.12 -27.65 -0.92
CA ASP A 274 13.09 -26.65 -2.00
C ASP A 274 11.74 -26.68 -2.77
N GLU A 275 11.16 -27.87 -3.00
CA GLU A 275 9.83 -28.02 -3.61
C GLU A 275 8.71 -27.38 -2.79
N GLU A 276 8.75 -27.54 -1.47
CA GLU A 276 7.74 -26.96 -0.57
C GLU A 276 7.87 -25.43 -0.52
N ILE A 277 9.09 -24.91 -0.57
CA ILE A 277 9.36 -23.47 -0.69
C ILE A 277 8.72 -22.93 -1.99
N VAL A 278 8.94 -23.61 -3.13
CA VAL A 278 8.35 -23.22 -4.42
C VAL A 278 6.83 -23.32 -4.39
N GLN A 279 6.25 -24.37 -3.80
CA GLN A 279 4.80 -24.48 -3.63
C GLN A 279 4.25 -23.31 -2.81
N ALA A 280 4.92 -22.93 -1.72
CA ALA A 280 4.51 -21.78 -0.90
C ALA A 280 4.63 -20.44 -1.65
N LEU A 281 5.68 -20.25 -2.46
CA LEU A 281 5.83 -19.08 -3.33
C LEU A 281 4.69 -19.03 -4.36
N ASN A 282 4.35 -20.15 -4.96
CA ASN A 282 3.27 -20.26 -5.95
C ASN A 282 1.88 -20.11 -5.35
N PHE A 283 1.68 -20.44 -4.08
CA PHE A 283 0.39 -20.26 -3.39
C PHE A 283 0.04 -18.81 -3.11
N ASN A 284 1.04 -17.92 -2.94
CA ASN A 284 0.80 -16.51 -2.69
C ASN A 284 0.19 -15.84 -3.93
N LEU A 285 -0.86 -15.07 -3.74
CA LEU A 285 -1.56 -14.34 -4.82
C LEU A 285 -0.85 -13.06 -5.22
N THR A 286 -0.10 -12.45 -4.31
CA THR A 286 0.66 -11.21 -4.54
C THR A 286 2.13 -11.53 -4.85
N PRO A 287 2.84 -10.68 -5.62
CA PRO A 287 4.29 -10.75 -5.75
C PRO A 287 4.98 -10.78 -4.39
N ILE A 288 6.10 -11.47 -4.32
CA ILE A 288 6.90 -11.59 -3.10
C ILE A 288 8.24 -10.89 -3.32
N LEU A 289 8.61 -10.01 -2.39
CA LEU A 289 9.92 -9.39 -2.30
C LEU A 289 10.64 -9.96 -1.07
N ILE A 290 11.76 -10.64 -1.28
CA ILE A 290 12.61 -11.17 -0.22
C ILE A 290 13.89 -10.35 -0.18
N HIS A 291 14.32 -9.93 1.00
CA HIS A 291 15.62 -9.24 1.10
C HIS A 291 16.42 -9.67 2.34
N SER A 292 17.75 -9.61 2.18
CA SER A 292 18.73 -9.86 3.23
C SER A 292 19.80 -8.78 3.24
N THR A 293 20.47 -8.60 4.36
CA THR A 293 21.50 -7.57 4.50
C THR A 293 22.79 -8.16 5.04
N ILE A 294 23.91 -7.87 4.36
CA ILE A 294 25.29 -8.18 4.77
C ILE A 294 25.94 -6.88 5.24
N GLN A 295 26.41 -6.89 6.48
CA GLN A 295 27.21 -5.77 7.03
C GLN A 295 28.68 -5.99 6.69
N ALA A 296 29.41 -4.94 6.30
CA ALA A 296 30.87 -5.05 6.03
C ALA A 296 31.66 -5.68 7.21
N GLY A 297 31.23 -5.43 8.45
CA GLY A 297 31.82 -6.06 9.62
C GLY A 297 31.68 -7.58 9.70
N SER A 298 30.73 -8.16 8.97
CA SER A 298 30.50 -9.61 8.87
C SER A 298 31.23 -10.25 7.67
N TRP A 299 31.87 -9.46 6.82
CA TRP A 299 32.56 -9.94 5.63
C TRP A 299 33.78 -10.80 6.00
N GLN A 300 33.82 -12.03 5.50
CA GLN A 300 34.89 -13.00 5.74
C GLN A 300 35.38 -13.62 4.43
N LYS A 301 36.50 -14.35 4.50
CA LYS A 301 37.12 -14.99 3.34
C LYS A 301 36.18 -15.90 2.54
N HIS A 302 35.25 -16.57 3.19
CA HIS A 302 34.28 -17.50 2.58
C HIS A 302 32.93 -16.83 2.25
N GLU A 303 32.79 -15.52 2.40
CA GLU A 303 31.56 -14.80 2.06
C GLU A 303 31.24 -14.89 0.57
N PRO A 304 32.19 -14.71 -0.37
CA PRO A 304 31.95 -14.91 -1.79
C PRO A 304 31.35 -16.29 -2.12
N GLU A 305 31.90 -17.36 -1.55
CA GLU A 305 31.42 -18.74 -1.76
C GLU A 305 29.97 -18.92 -1.25
N LEU A 306 29.63 -18.32 -0.11
CA LEU A 306 28.25 -18.36 0.41
C LEU A 306 27.29 -17.59 -0.49
N ILE A 307 27.69 -16.42 -0.99
CA ILE A 307 26.86 -15.61 -1.88
C ILE A 307 26.61 -16.35 -3.20
N GLU A 308 27.65 -16.96 -3.78
CA GLU A 308 27.49 -17.78 -4.98
C GLU A 308 26.57 -18.98 -4.73
N SER A 309 26.72 -19.68 -3.60
CA SER A 309 25.83 -20.78 -3.20
C SER A 309 24.39 -20.31 -2.97
N TRP A 310 24.21 -19.08 -2.47
CA TRP A 310 22.90 -18.46 -2.31
C TRP A 310 22.27 -18.09 -3.67
N ILE A 311 23.05 -17.59 -4.63
CA ILE A 311 22.58 -17.33 -5.98
C ILE A 311 22.22 -18.64 -6.69
N ASP A 312 23.08 -19.67 -6.57
CA ASP A 312 22.82 -21.01 -7.08
C ASP A 312 21.52 -21.62 -6.54
N PHE A 313 21.20 -21.35 -5.28
CA PHE A 313 19.92 -21.79 -4.71
C PHE A 313 18.74 -21.18 -5.47
N TRP A 314 18.75 -19.90 -5.77
CA TRP A 314 17.69 -19.25 -6.55
C TRP A 314 17.66 -19.70 -8.01
N ASP A 315 18.83 -19.94 -8.62
CA ASP A 315 18.95 -20.42 -10.01
C ASP A 315 18.46 -21.86 -10.18
N ARG A 316 18.55 -22.69 -9.13
CA ARG A 316 18.09 -24.09 -9.16
C ARG A 316 16.62 -24.29 -8.81
N LEU A 317 15.94 -23.23 -8.38
CA LEU A 317 14.51 -23.36 -8.09
C LEU A 317 13.74 -23.76 -9.37
N PRO A 318 12.76 -24.68 -9.25
CA PRO A 318 11.83 -24.94 -10.33
C PRO A 318 11.11 -23.67 -10.79
N ASP A 319 10.68 -23.65 -12.03
CA ASP A 319 9.94 -22.52 -12.59
C ASP A 319 8.74 -22.16 -11.72
N LEU A 320 8.54 -20.88 -11.55
CA LEU A 320 7.38 -20.33 -10.85
C LEU A 320 6.13 -20.57 -11.70
N ALA A 321 4.98 -20.68 -11.05
CA ALA A 321 3.71 -20.76 -11.77
C ALA A 321 3.46 -19.47 -12.57
N VAL A 322 2.79 -19.61 -13.72
CA VAL A 322 2.48 -18.46 -14.59
C VAL A 322 1.81 -17.33 -13.85
N GLY A 323 2.32 -16.13 -14.06
CA GLY A 323 1.84 -14.90 -13.40
C GLY A 323 2.41 -14.65 -12.00
N LYS A 324 3.26 -15.53 -11.46
CA LYS A 324 3.96 -15.30 -10.18
C LYS A 324 5.20 -14.45 -10.40
N LYS A 325 5.49 -13.59 -9.44
CA LYS A 325 6.64 -12.69 -9.47
C LYS A 325 7.39 -12.76 -8.15
N LEU A 326 8.66 -13.13 -8.22
CA LEU A 326 9.56 -13.24 -7.09
C LEU A 326 10.74 -12.29 -7.29
N LEU A 327 10.92 -11.37 -6.34
CA LEU A 327 11.99 -10.38 -6.32
C LEU A 327 12.86 -10.68 -5.10
N VAL A 328 14.14 -10.86 -5.31
CA VAL A 328 15.09 -11.22 -4.25
C VAL A 328 16.21 -10.22 -4.24
N PHE A 329 16.42 -9.53 -3.12
CA PHE A 329 17.49 -8.55 -2.98
C PHE A 329 18.49 -8.94 -1.88
N LEU A 330 19.76 -8.77 -2.19
CA LEU A 330 20.85 -8.86 -1.22
C LEU A 330 21.49 -7.48 -1.09
N CYS A 331 21.42 -6.89 0.12
CA CYS A 331 21.93 -5.56 0.41
C CYS A 331 23.28 -5.64 1.09
N PHE A 332 24.27 -4.91 0.59
CA PHE A 332 25.60 -4.78 1.20
C PHE A 332 25.76 -3.40 1.82
N HIS A 333 25.96 -3.36 3.13
CA HIS A 333 26.21 -2.15 3.88
C HIS A 333 27.71 -1.96 4.10
N TYR A 334 28.29 -0.99 3.41
CA TYR A 334 29.66 -0.57 3.70
C TYR A 334 29.71 0.14 5.03
N LYS A 335 30.81 -0.01 5.74
CA LYS A 335 30.97 0.67 7.02
C LYS A 335 31.34 2.12 6.81
N ASN A 336 30.61 3.03 7.42
CA ASN A 336 30.99 4.43 7.47
C ASN A 336 32.21 4.62 8.38
N MET A 337 33.18 5.39 7.91
CA MET A 337 34.45 5.60 8.62
C MET A 337 34.54 6.94 9.34
N GLU A 338 33.51 7.80 9.20
CA GLU A 338 33.49 9.13 9.82
C GLU A 338 33.52 9.01 11.35
N GLY A 339 34.46 9.73 11.97
CA GLY A 339 34.66 9.71 13.43
C GLY A 339 35.34 8.47 14.01
N MET A 340 35.79 7.50 13.18
CA MET A 340 36.48 6.32 13.66
C MET A 340 37.96 6.58 14.02
N LYS A 341 38.48 5.76 14.95
CA LYS A 341 39.92 5.72 15.19
C LYS A 341 40.64 5.23 13.92
N ARG A 342 41.85 5.76 13.66
CA ARG A 342 42.65 5.48 12.45
C ARG A 342 42.90 3.98 12.20
N SER A 343 43.07 3.19 13.26
CA SER A 343 43.25 1.73 13.17
C SER A 343 42.00 1.02 12.64
N ASP A 344 40.85 1.38 13.19
CA ASP A 344 39.56 0.77 12.83
C ASP A 344 39.10 1.24 11.44
N GLY A 345 39.34 2.52 11.13
CA GLY A 345 39.04 3.07 9.80
C GLY A 345 39.78 2.31 8.70
N LYS A 346 41.10 2.04 8.84
CA LYS A 346 41.85 1.26 7.85
C LYS A 346 41.35 -0.16 7.68
N LYS A 347 40.91 -0.81 8.77
CA LYS A 347 40.29 -2.16 8.69
C LYS A 347 39.06 -2.16 7.84
N TYR A 348 38.10 -1.25 8.12
CA TYR A 348 36.84 -1.19 7.40
C TYR A 348 36.99 -0.65 5.96
N GLU A 349 37.95 0.26 5.73
CA GLU A 349 38.32 0.70 4.38
C GLU A 349 38.70 -0.49 3.50
N LYS A 350 39.59 -1.37 4.03
CA LYS A 350 39.97 -2.60 3.33
C LYS A 350 38.78 -3.49 3.06
N LEU A 351 37.90 -3.73 4.06
CA LEU A 351 36.69 -4.56 3.89
C LEU A 351 35.75 -3.98 2.84
N ASN A 352 35.53 -2.66 2.84
CA ASN A 352 34.69 -1.99 1.85
C ASN A 352 35.27 -2.14 0.43
N ILE A 353 36.61 -2.03 0.28
CA ILE A 353 37.30 -2.26 -0.99
C ILE A 353 37.16 -3.71 -1.45
N ASP A 354 37.38 -4.68 -0.53
CA ASP A 354 37.27 -6.10 -0.83
C ASP A 354 35.85 -6.45 -1.32
N ILE A 355 34.79 -5.88 -0.68
CA ILE A 355 33.39 -6.09 -1.10
C ILE A 355 33.14 -5.48 -2.49
N ARG A 356 33.54 -4.22 -2.73
CA ARG A 356 33.40 -3.59 -4.05
C ARG A 356 34.09 -4.40 -5.14
N GLY A 357 35.33 -4.79 -4.90
CA GLY A 357 36.10 -5.61 -5.83
C GLY A 357 35.43 -6.95 -6.15
N TYR A 358 34.79 -7.57 -5.17
CA TYR A 358 34.00 -8.77 -5.40
C TYR A 358 32.74 -8.46 -6.26
N LEU A 359 31.99 -7.43 -5.92
CA LEU A 359 30.78 -7.06 -6.65
C LEU A 359 31.08 -6.64 -8.09
N ASP A 360 32.19 -5.97 -8.36
CA ASP A 360 32.67 -5.61 -9.70
C ASP A 360 32.95 -6.84 -10.58
N THR A 361 33.29 -7.98 -9.95
CA THR A 361 33.55 -9.25 -10.66
C THR A 361 32.34 -10.18 -10.71
N LEU A 362 31.27 -9.85 -9.97
CA LEU A 362 30.10 -10.69 -9.88
C LEU A 362 29.24 -10.59 -11.16
N ASP A 363 29.27 -11.62 -11.98
CA ASP A 363 28.45 -11.73 -13.18
C ASP A 363 27.19 -12.57 -12.88
N LEU A 364 26.05 -11.92 -12.76
CA LEU A 364 24.76 -12.59 -12.57
C LEU A 364 24.16 -13.10 -13.89
N LYS A 365 24.66 -12.66 -15.05
CA LYS A 365 24.18 -13.11 -16.36
C LYS A 365 24.62 -14.55 -16.70
N LYS A 366 25.60 -15.10 -15.96
CA LYS A 366 26.03 -16.50 -16.10
C LYS A 366 24.98 -17.51 -15.63
N TYR A 367 24.02 -17.09 -14.81
CA TYR A 367 22.97 -17.95 -14.27
C TYR A 367 21.75 -17.97 -15.19
N ALA A 368 21.33 -19.18 -15.57
CA ALA A 368 20.33 -19.34 -16.63
C ALA A 368 18.89 -19.14 -16.19
N ASN A 369 18.58 -19.37 -14.90
CA ASN A 369 17.21 -19.40 -14.39
C ASN A 369 16.90 -18.22 -13.43
N ILE A 370 17.72 -17.21 -13.39
CA ILE A 370 17.41 -15.94 -12.72
C ILE A 370 17.55 -14.76 -13.68
N ASN A 371 16.87 -13.66 -13.37
CA ASN A 371 17.09 -12.36 -13.98
C ASN A 371 17.93 -11.53 -13.01
N GLY A 372 19.25 -11.48 -13.22
CA GLY A 372 20.20 -10.96 -12.25
C GLY A 372 20.74 -9.57 -12.56
N LEU A 373 20.90 -8.71 -11.56
CA LEU A 373 21.45 -7.36 -11.66
C LEU A 373 22.22 -6.95 -10.41
N VAL A 374 23.43 -6.40 -10.59
CA VAL A 374 24.13 -5.63 -9.56
C VAL A 374 23.85 -4.15 -9.83
N LEU A 375 23.09 -3.50 -8.94
CA LEU A 375 22.74 -2.09 -9.07
C LEU A 375 23.96 -1.20 -8.85
N THR A 376 23.97 -0.03 -9.47
CA THR A 376 24.96 1.01 -9.14
C THR A 376 24.92 1.32 -7.64
N GLU A 377 26.10 1.60 -7.05
CA GLU A 377 26.24 1.92 -5.63
C GLU A 377 25.31 3.06 -5.18
N LEU A 378 24.66 2.89 -4.03
CA LEU A 378 23.91 3.96 -3.38
C LEU A 378 24.89 4.99 -2.83
N CYS A 379 24.96 6.14 -3.48
CA CYS A 379 25.86 7.23 -3.11
C CYS A 379 25.15 8.30 -2.26
N ARG A 380 25.93 9.22 -1.69
CA ARG A 380 25.43 10.43 -1.03
C ARG A 380 24.66 11.29 -2.03
N ILE A 381 23.69 12.01 -1.53
CA ILE A 381 22.78 12.83 -2.32
C ILE A 381 23.38 14.21 -2.53
N THR A 382 23.42 14.67 -3.78
CA THR A 382 23.85 16.02 -4.14
C THR A 382 22.67 17.01 -4.09
N TYR A 383 22.98 18.31 -4.10
CA TYR A 383 21.95 19.34 -4.18
C TYR A 383 21.13 19.24 -5.48
N GLU A 384 21.79 18.95 -6.61
CA GLU A 384 21.15 18.84 -7.93
C GLU A 384 20.11 17.72 -7.95
N GLU A 385 20.42 16.58 -7.35
CA GLU A 385 19.50 15.45 -7.24
C GLU A 385 18.24 15.77 -6.41
N LEU A 386 18.36 16.70 -5.47
CA LEU A 386 17.21 17.16 -4.70
C LEU A 386 16.29 18.09 -5.46
N ASP A 387 16.77 18.79 -6.47
CA ASP A 387 15.91 19.66 -7.28
C ASP A 387 14.87 18.86 -8.07
N ASP A 388 15.27 17.73 -8.61
CA ASP A 388 14.38 16.76 -9.25
C ASP A 388 13.34 16.20 -8.25
N TRP A 389 13.79 15.87 -7.05
CA TRP A 389 12.90 15.39 -5.99
C TRP A 389 11.90 16.48 -5.55
N ILE A 390 12.33 17.73 -5.42
CA ILE A 390 11.43 18.84 -5.10
C ILE A 390 10.36 18.95 -6.17
N THR A 391 10.76 18.95 -7.42
CA THR A 391 9.87 19.14 -8.57
C THR A 391 8.86 18.01 -8.71
N ASN A 392 9.31 16.77 -8.60
CA ASN A 392 8.48 15.59 -8.88
C ASN A 392 7.65 15.12 -7.69
N TRP A 393 8.09 15.42 -6.45
CA TRP A 393 7.47 14.86 -5.25
C TRP A 393 7.09 15.90 -4.19
N ALA A 394 8.04 16.73 -3.75
CA ALA A 394 7.82 17.62 -2.62
C ALA A 394 6.92 18.81 -2.97
N ALA A 395 6.95 19.28 -4.22
CA ALA A 395 6.14 20.41 -4.68
C ALA A 395 4.62 20.17 -4.58
N VAL A 396 4.17 18.93 -4.47
CA VAL A 396 2.76 18.60 -4.20
C VAL A 396 2.34 19.09 -2.82
N TYR A 397 3.24 18.99 -1.84
CA TYR A 397 2.98 19.26 -0.41
C TYR A 397 3.53 20.60 0.05
N CYS A 398 4.67 21.04 -0.50
CA CYS A 398 5.49 22.12 -0.03
C CYS A 398 5.55 23.29 -1.02
N ASP A 399 5.84 24.50 -0.51
CA ASP A 399 6.28 25.61 -1.35
C ASP A 399 7.67 25.29 -1.92
N ALA A 400 7.74 25.03 -3.22
CA ALA A 400 8.94 24.56 -3.87
C ALA A 400 10.10 25.56 -3.83
N GLU A 401 9.81 26.87 -4.00
CA GLU A 401 10.85 27.89 -4.00
C GLU A 401 11.44 28.10 -2.61
N LEU A 402 10.58 28.16 -1.59
CA LEU A 402 11.01 28.27 -0.20
C LEU A 402 11.78 27.02 0.25
N LEU A 403 11.34 25.85 -0.18
CA LEU A 403 12.01 24.57 0.12
C LEU A 403 13.40 24.53 -0.52
N ARG A 404 13.54 24.92 -1.81
CA ARG A 404 14.83 25.02 -2.50
C ARG A 404 15.78 25.95 -1.75
N TYR A 405 15.32 27.15 -1.39
CA TYR A 405 16.11 28.09 -0.64
C TYR A 405 16.61 27.51 0.69
N LYS A 406 15.74 26.85 1.46
CA LYS A 406 16.13 26.28 2.75
C LYS A 406 17.12 25.10 2.60
N ILE A 407 16.95 24.26 1.59
CA ILE A 407 17.87 23.15 1.27
C ILE A 407 19.24 23.71 0.87
N ASP A 408 19.29 24.73 0.01
CA ASP A 408 20.55 25.40 -0.34
C ASP A 408 21.28 25.94 0.90
N GLN A 409 20.56 26.58 1.82
CA GLN A 409 21.13 27.07 3.08
C GLN A 409 21.64 25.92 3.96
N TYR A 410 20.96 24.75 3.93
CA TYR A 410 21.40 23.59 4.68
C TYR A 410 22.73 23.03 4.12
N TYR A 411 22.85 22.84 2.80
CA TYR A 411 24.09 22.38 2.15
C TYR A 411 25.26 23.34 2.38
N LYS A 412 25.03 24.65 2.28
CA LYS A 412 26.03 25.67 2.59
C LYS A 412 26.52 25.62 4.04
N ARG A 413 25.61 25.39 4.99
CA ARG A 413 25.97 25.25 6.42
C ARG A 413 26.79 23.98 6.68
N GLN A 414 26.46 22.89 5.99
CA GLN A 414 27.24 21.64 6.11
C GLN A 414 28.62 21.72 5.42
N GLY A 415 28.82 22.67 4.53
CA GLY A 415 30.05 22.78 3.74
C GLY A 415 30.33 21.53 2.87
N ALA A 416 29.27 20.82 2.47
CA ALA A 416 29.35 19.56 1.75
C ALA A 416 28.59 19.64 0.42
N ASN A 417 29.17 19.05 -0.64
CA ASN A 417 28.51 18.94 -1.95
C ASN A 417 27.53 17.77 -2.02
N ALA A 418 27.66 16.80 -1.13
CA ALA A 418 26.76 15.64 -1.05
C ALA A 418 26.63 15.18 0.41
N ILE A 419 25.41 14.78 0.79
CA ILE A 419 25.04 14.42 2.18
C ILE A 419 24.45 13.01 2.18
N CYS A 420 24.78 12.19 3.20
CA CYS A 420 24.22 10.86 3.30
C CYS A 420 22.71 10.89 3.55
N MET A 421 22.01 9.89 3.02
CA MET A 421 20.54 9.82 3.04
C MET A 421 19.97 9.91 4.45
N CYS A 422 20.56 9.27 5.44
CA CYS A 422 20.02 9.23 6.80
C CYS A 422 19.98 10.60 7.47
N LEU A 423 21.02 11.43 7.30
CA LEU A 423 21.07 12.80 7.83
C LEU A 423 20.14 13.73 7.03
N LEU A 424 20.23 13.61 5.71
CA LEU A 424 19.43 14.42 4.80
C LEU A 424 17.93 14.20 4.99
N ALA A 425 17.47 12.96 5.11
CA ALA A 425 16.06 12.65 5.29
C ALA A 425 15.49 13.20 6.60
N GLN A 426 16.29 13.26 7.65
CA GLN A 426 15.89 13.87 8.91
C GLN A 426 15.66 15.37 8.73
N GLU A 427 16.60 16.08 8.10
CA GLU A 427 16.48 17.52 7.83
C GLU A 427 15.33 17.82 6.86
N LEU A 428 15.20 17.05 5.77
CA LEU A 428 14.12 17.24 4.80
C LEU A 428 12.73 17.13 5.43
N ARG A 429 12.53 16.23 6.40
CA ARG A 429 11.27 16.16 7.16
C ARG A 429 10.95 17.48 7.86
N GLU A 430 11.95 18.08 8.46
CA GLU A 430 11.77 19.35 9.18
C GLU A 430 11.57 20.51 8.21
N LEU A 431 12.39 20.60 7.17
CA LEU A 431 12.27 21.64 6.13
C LEU A 431 10.90 21.58 5.42
N CYS A 432 10.43 20.38 5.08
CA CYS A 432 9.11 20.21 4.48
C CYS A 432 7.99 20.67 5.43
N ARG A 433 8.06 20.37 6.73
CA ARG A 433 7.06 20.88 7.71
C ARG A 433 7.03 22.41 7.73
N GLN A 434 8.19 23.05 7.63
CA GLN A 434 8.31 24.52 7.64
C GLN A 434 7.84 25.18 6.34
N THR A 435 7.70 24.41 5.26
CA THR A 435 7.36 24.91 3.92
C THR A 435 6.05 24.33 3.39
N LEU A 436 5.24 23.69 4.24
CA LEU A 436 3.92 23.16 3.86
C LEU A 436 3.04 24.25 3.27
N LYS A 437 2.36 23.94 2.16
CA LYS A 437 1.39 24.83 1.54
C LYS A 437 0.18 25.05 2.46
N PRO A 438 -0.37 26.26 2.55
CA PRO A 438 -1.63 26.49 3.26
C PRO A 438 -2.74 25.60 2.69
N GLY A 439 -3.36 24.77 3.53
CA GLY A 439 -4.50 23.93 3.16
C GLY A 439 -4.15 22.54 2.59
N VAL A 440 -2.87 22.17 2.59
CA VAL A 440 -2.43 20.78 2.34
C VAL A 440 -2.47 19.95 3.62
#